data_5421991843cac8bcf2271523b06d261f
#
_entry.id   5421991843cac8bcf2271523b06d261f
#
_cell.length_a   1.000
_cell.length_b   1.000
_cell.length_c   1.000
_cell.angle_alpha   90.00
_cell.angle_beta   90.00
_cell.angle_gamma   90.00
#
_symmetry.space_group_name_H-M   'P 1'
#
loop_
_entity.id
_entity.type
_entity.pdbx_description
1 polymer ?
#
loop_
_entity_poly.entity_id
_entity_poly.type
_entity_poly.pdbx_seq_one_letter_code
_entity_poly.pdbx_strand_id
1 'polypeptide(L)'
;MVWTKARFMAIWNSLRGSVAAIALTLVCMTGCSKPPESSPTGAVSPVPAPAKPTAPSRPVTANVENVKVARTRIDALGARAKYAPKEGDLLTEIVILDGSNLTAEDIALFGKLSDLEKLQIFNCRTLNDEMASTLSHLDGLQSLAITNSVINDGTVEMIVKSFPKLTDLDLSSNTNMTSKVVKILSEKPQLQRLTLVQDQVNDIAAQRLSKLQALRSLDLRGNMEAGDMALDVVADLPKLAAFKHRSTSVSDTGMESLSRNQTLDSLLIQDFNVTDQSGPYLAKLAKLTQLEVFRCQGFGSQGVLALKGMGLTRLTLRDLPNMNDEGMTVFAELPKLKRLFLHELSSISDSGLKNLASLQSLELLDIWSVPQMTDATVDVIATLPKLKELTIKGTGVTDATIDKLLGMQSLQSLTFKDNPSVTAEAIQKLSSKKWAKLDLGSAGGSDSGDAGTP
;
A
#
# COMPACT_ATOMS: atom_id res chain seq x y z
N MET A 1 -40.71 -26.85 7.84
CA MET A 1 -40.87 -27.06 6.41
C MET A 1 -39.53 -27.50 5.86
N VAL A 2 -39.32 -28.80 5.88
CA VAL A 2 -38.08 -29.46 5.41
C VAL A 2 -38.39 -29.98 4.01
N TRP A 3 -37.64 -29.48 3.01
CA TRP A 3 -37.57 -30.03 1.64
C TRP A 3 -36.87 -29.00 0.75
N THR A 4 -35.59 -29.22 0.41
CA THR A 4 -34.91 -28.79 -0.83
C THR A 4 -33.38 -28.76 -0.70
N LYS A 5 -32.76 -29.76 -0.05
CA LYS A 5 -31.28 -29.93 -0.11
C LYS A 5 -30.82 -31.16 -0.89
N ALA A 6 -31.74 -31.94 -1.46
CA ALA A 6 -31.41 -33.25 -2.08
C ALA A 6 -31.37 -33.23 -3.62
N ARG A 7 -31.57 -32.10 -4.32
CA ARG A 7 -31.61 -32.07 -5.80
C ARG A 7 -30.42 -31.35 -6.45
N PHE A 8 -29.52 -30.74 -5.69
CA PHE A 8 -28.33 -30.07 -6.28
C PHE A 8 -27.07 -30.96 -6.28
N MET A 9 -27.06 -32.07 -5.51
CA MET A 9 -25.90 -32.98 -5.48
C MET A 9 -25.90 -34.07 -6.56
N ALA A 10 -27.00 -34.24 -7.30
CA ALA A 10 -27.13 -35.29 -8.34
C ALA A 10 -26.67 -34.87 -9.75
N ILE A 11 -26.43 -33.58 -9.99
CA ILE A 11 -26.03 -33.08 -11.32
C ILE A 11 -24.50 -32.92 -11.44
N TRP A 12 -23.76 -32.88 -10.32
CA TRP A 12 -22.30 -32.68 -10.35
C TRP A 12 -21.48 -33.98 -10.45
N ASN A 13 -22.08 -35.13 -10.20
CA ASN A 13 -21.40 -36.44 -10.31
C ASN A 13 -21.56 -37.17 -11.68
N SER A 14 -22.24 -36.56 -12.64
CA SER A 14 -22.45 -37.14 -13.97
C SER A 14 -21.49 -36.67 -15.06
N LEU A 15 -20.52 -35.78 -14.74
CA LEU A 15 -19.56 -35.21 -15.70
C LEU A 15 -18.09 -35.56 -15.42
N ARG A 16 -17.84 -36.54 -14.53
CA ARG A 16 -16.49 -37.10 -14.29
C ARG A 16 -16.39 -38.57 -14.75
N GLY A 17 -16.62 -38.83 -16.02
CA GLY A 17 -16.40 -40.14 -16.57
C GLY A 17 -16.27 -40.07 -18.09
N SER A 18 -15.05 -40.03 -18.54
CA SER A 18 -14.58 -40.41 -19.89
C SER A 18 -13.56 -39.42 -20.43
N VAL A 19 -12.30 -39.65 -20.22
CA VAL A 19 -11.25 -39.70 -21.25
C VAL A 19 -10.10 -40.52 -20.65
N ALA A 20 -10.04 -41.79 -20.98
CA ALA A 20 -8.91 -42.69 -20.78
C ALA A 20 -8.12 -42.82 -22.08
N ALA A 21 -6.82 -42.66 -21.96
CA ALA A 21 -5.73 -43.31 -22.69
C ALA A 21 -5.88 -43.60 -24.18
N ILE A 22 -5.05 -42.94 -25.00
CA ILE A 22 -4.42 -43.64 -26.17
C ILE A 22 -2.92 -43.32 -26.10
N ALA A 23 -2.15 -44.30 -25.66
CA ALA A 23 -0.74 -44.44 -25.92
C ALA A 23 -0.58 -45.16 -27.26
N LEU A 24 0.20 -44.61 -28.18
CA LEU A 24 0.68 -45.35 -29.34
C LEU A 24 2.19 -45.20 -29.48
N THR A 25 2.87 -46.28 -29.16
CA THR A 25 4.24 -46.63 -29.48
C THR A 25 4.43 -46.71 -31.00
N LEU A 26 5.53 -46.10 -31.50
CA LEU A 26 6.13 -46.60 -32.75
C LEU A 26 7.67 -46.59 -32.66
N VAL A 27 8.17 -47.72 -33.07
CA VAL A 27 9.50 -48.30 -32.96
C VAL A 27 10.50 -47.67 -33.95
N CYS A 28 11.76 -47.67 -33.57
CA CYS A 28 12.98 -47.40 -34.36
C CYS A 28 13.05 -48.13 -35.69
N MET A 29 13.60 -47.49 -36.70
CA MET A 29 14.50 -48.17 -37.68
C MET A 29 15.65 -47.24 -38.07
N THR A 30 16.80 -47.81 -37.98
CA THR A 30 18.17 -47.38 -38.30
C THR A 30 18.39 -47.18 -39.81
N GLY A 31 19.30 -46.24 -40.14
CA GLY A 31 19.84 -46.15 -41.49
C GLY A 31 20.96 -45.12 -41.59
N CYS A 32 22.20 -45.57 -41.42
CA CYS A 32 23.41 -44.81 -41.74
C CYS A 32 23.59 -44.65 -43.25
N SER A 33 24.00 -43.44 -43.68
CA SER A 33 25.00 -43.30 -44.77
C SER A 33 25.53 -41.89 -44.86
N LYS A 34 26.86 -41.74 -44.68
CA LYS A 34 27.68 -40.58 -45.10
C LYS A 34 27.91 -40.63 -46.61
N PRO A 35 28.01 -39.52 -47.29
CA PRO A 35 29.09 -39.23 -48.19
C PRO A 35 29.40 -37.71 -48.29
N PRO A 36 30.34 -37.29 -49.16
CA PRO A 36 31.74 -37.05 -48.84
C PRO A 36 32.10 -35.56 -48.86
N GLU A 37 33.31 -35.28 -48.34
CA GLU A 37 33.96 -34.00 -48.37
C GLU A 37 34.26 -33.46 -49.76
N SER A 38 34.03 -32.14 -49.97
CA SER A 38 34.69 -31.36 -50.99
C SER A 38 35.05 -29.98 -50.42
N SER A 39 36.33 -29.68 -50.46
CA SER A 39 36.99 -28.45 -49.96
C SER A 39 36.83 -27.26 -50.94
N PRO A 40 37.51 -26.13 -50.68
CA PRO A 40 36.82 -24.87 -50.36
C PRO A 40 37.04 -23.81 -51.46
N THR A 41 36.12 -22.87 -51.60
CA THR A 41 36.43 -21.61 -52.31
C THR A 41 35.55 -20.46 -51.80
N GLY A 42 36.17 -19.34 -51.52
CA GLY A 42 35.57 -18.02 -51.60
C GLY A 42 35.03 -17.44 -50.32
N ALA A 43 35.89 -16.73 -49.56
CA ALA A 43 35.49 -15.79 -48.56
C ALA A 43 34.67 -14.66 -49.20
N VAL A 44 33.35 -14.63 -48.90
CA VAL A 44 32.51 -13.44 -49.16
C VAL A 44 32.32 -12.73 -47.80
N SER A 45 32.83 -11.49 -47.71
CA SER A 45 32.63 -10.61 -46.56
C SER A 45 31.13 -10.43 -46.28
N PRO A 46 30.71 -10.45 -45.01
CA PRO A 46 29.29 -10.21 -44.68
C PRO A 46 28.89 -8.77 -45.01
N VAL A 47 27.85 -8.63 -45.79
CA VAL A 47 27.16 -7.35 -46.01
C VAL A 47 26.63 -6.87 -44.65
N PRO A 48 26.87 -5.62 -44.23
CA PRO A 48 26.33 -5.11 -43.00
C PRO A 48 24.79 -5.07 -43.09
N ALA A 49 24.14 -5.61 -42.05
CA ALA A 49 22.69 -5.55 -41.90
C ALA A 49 22.21 -4.08 -41.95
N PRO A 50 21.06 -3.79 -42.58
CA PRO A 50 20.52 -2.42 -42.60
C PRO A 50 20.30 -1.94 -41.18
N ALA A 51 20.86 -0.76 -40.85
CA ALA A 51 20.68 -0.08 -39.59
C ALA A 51 19.18 0.11 -39.34
N LYS A 52 18.71 -0.28 -38.14
CA LYS A 52 17.34 0.07 -37.69
C LYS A 52 17.16 1.58 -37.86
N PRO A 53 16.00 2.03 -38.37
CA PRO A 53 15.72 3.45 -38.47
C PRO A 53 15.75 4.02 -37.05
N THR A 54 16.69 4.88 -36.78
CA THR A 54 16.72 5.75 -35.59
C THR A 54 15.49 6.66 -35.70
N ALA A 55 14.63 6.61 -34.68
CA ALA A 55 13.56 7.56 -34.55
C ALA A 55 14.13 8.99 -34.64
N PRO A 56 13.41 9.93 -35.30
CA PRO A 56 13.91 11.30 -35.45
C PRO A 56 14.15 11.87 -34.04
N SER A 57 15.41 12.28 -33.79
CA SER A 57 15.77 13.01 -32.58
C SER A 57 14.98 14.32 -32.55
N ARG A 58 14.09 14.45 -31.54
CA ARG A 58 13.38 15.70 -31.26
C ARG A 58 14.39 16.85 -31.09
N PRO A 59 14.10 18.05 -31.56
CA PRO A 59 15.04 19.16 -31.41
C PRO A 59 15.20 19.51 -29.94
N VAL A 60 16.41 19.36 -29.44
CA VAL A 60 16.82 19.59 -28.03
C VAL A 60 16.44 20.99 -27.53
N THR A 61 16.46 21.98 -28.44
CA THR A 61 16.17 23.39 -28.14
C THR A 61 14.73 23.68 -27.72
N ALA A 62 13.74 22.96 -28.27
CA ALA A 62 12.33 23.15 -27.87
C ALA A 62 12.00 22.64 -26.49
N ASN A 63 12.71 21.60 -26.02
CA ASN A 63 12.51 21.04 -24.67
C ASN A 63 13.08 21.98 -23.58
N VAL A 64 14.24 22.61 -23.83
CA VAL A 64 14.86 23.55 -22.88
C VAL A 64 13.96 24.74 -22.58
N GLU A 65 13.31 25.33 -23.57
CA GLU A 65 12.39 26.45 -23.34
C GLU A 65 11.13 26.02 -22.58
N ASN A 66 10.54 24.87 -22.91
CA ASN A 66 9.40 24.33 -22.16
C ASN A 66 9.77 24.04 -20.70
N VAL A 67 10.94 23.49 -20.43
CA VAL A 67 11.45 23.25 -19.06
C VAL A 67 11.59 24.56 -18.29
N LYS A 68 12.11 25.63 -18.91
CA LYS A 68 12.27 26.93 -18.25
C LYS A 68 10.91 27.55 -17.88
N VAL A 69 9.94 27.51 -18.80
CA VAL A 69 8.57 27.99 -18.53
C VAL A 69 7.91 27.14 -17.43
N ALA A 70 8.04 25.82 -17.52
CA ALA A 70 7.49 24.90 -16.53
C ALA A 70 8.07 25.14 -15.14
N ARG A 71 9.37 25.41 -15.02
CA ARG A 71 10.03 25.75 -13.75
C ARG A 71 9.35 26.91 -13.04
N THR A 72 9.23 28.04 -13.75
CA THR A 72 8.60 29.25 -13.20
C THR A 72 7.18 28.95 -12.73
N ARG A 73 6.44 28.14 -13.49
CA ARG A 73 5.06 27.79 -13.14
C ARG A 73 4.97 26.83 -11.98
N ILE A 74 5.85 25.81 -11.93
CA ILE A 74 5.95 24.83 -10.84
C ILE A 74 6.29 25.54 -9.52
N ASP A 75 7.24 26.48 -9.54
CA ASP A 75 7.61 27.28 -8.37
C ASP A 75 6.41 28.11 -7.85
N ALA A 76 5.66 28.72 -8.78
CA ALA A 76 4.46 29.47 -8.43
C ALA A 76 3.33 28.62 -7.85
N LEU A 77 3.27 27.33 -8.21
CA LEU A 77 2.31 26.35 -7.68
C LEU A 77 2.79 25.68 -6.40
N GLY A 78 4.01 25.95 -5.94
CA GLY A 78 4.61 25.27 -4.81
C GLY A 78 4.81 23.77 -5.03
N ALA A 79 4.88 23.31 -6.28
CA ALA A 79 5.09 21.91 -6.65
C ALA A 79 6.52 21.47 -6.36
N ARG A 80 6.68 20.17 -6.01
CA ARG A 80 8.00 19.55 -5.93
C ARG A 80 8.44 19.13 -7.32
N ALA A 81 9.67 19.48 -7.70
CA ALA A 81 10.25 19.07 -8.97
C ALA A 81 11.64 18.51 -8.78
N LYS A 82 12.00 17.52 -9.61
CA LYS A 82 13.35 16.95 -9.69
C LYS A 82 13.90 17.08 -11.09
N TYR A 83 15.21 17.25 -11.16
CA TYR A 83 15.98 17.39 -12.39
C TYR A 83 16.94 16.23 -12.55
N ALA A 84 17.23 15.78 -13.78
CA ALA A 84 18.18 14.74 -14.04
C ALA A 84 19.62 15.18 -13.60
N PRO A 85 20.33 14.39 -12.81
CA PRO A 85 21.62 14.84 -12.23
C PRO A 85 22.76 15.00 -13.22
N LYS A 86 22.66 14.51 -14.46
CA LYS A 86 23.75 14.52 -15.45
C LYS A 86 23.69 15.63 -16.48
N GLU A 87 22.55 16.24 -16.71
CA GLU A 87 22.34 17.21 -17.79
C GLU A 87 21.67 18.51 -17.29
N GLY A 88 21.92 18.88 -16.06
CA GLY A 88 21.64 20.17 -15.38
C GLY A 88 20.24 20.78 -15.53
N ASP A 89 19.53 20.57 -16.62
CA ASP A 89 18.29 21.24 -16.97
C ASP A 89 17.13 20.30 -17.34
N LEU A 90 17.31 18.97 -17.34
CA LEU A 90 16.20 18.05 -17.60
C LEU A 90 15.27 17.94 -16.41
N LEU A 91 13.97 18.09 -16.65
CA LEU A 91 12.91 17.90 -15.67
C LEU A 91 12.32 16.50 -15.80
N THR A 92 12.60 15.63 -14.83
CA THR A 92 12.19 14.22 -14.87
C THR A 92 11.03 13.89 -13.94
N GLU A 93 10.82 14.67 -12.88
CA GLU A 93 9.73 14.46 -11.95
C GLU A 93 9.00 15.77 -11.63
N ILE A 94 7.66 15.71 -11.62
CA ILE A 94 6.77 16.76 -11.13
C ILE A 94 5.82 16.12 -10.11
N VAL A 95 5.73 16.71 -8.92
CA VAL A 95 4.77 16.34 -7.88
C VAL A 95 4.03 17.58 -7.43
N ILE A 96 2.73 17.64 -7.70
CA ILE A 96 1.83 18.72 -7.31
C ILE A 96 0.92 18.19 -6.22
N LEU A 97 1.14 18.65 -4.99
CA LEU A 97 0.40 18.18 -3.81
C LEU A 97 -1.04 18.69 -3.76
N ASP A 98 -1.29 19.85 -4.37
CA ASP A 98 -2.64 20.42 -4.50
C ASP A 98 -2.77 21.06 -5.89
N GLY A 99 -3.51 20.40 -6.77
CA GLY A 99 -3.78 20.82 -8.14
C GLY A 99 -4.99 21.75 -8.31
N SER A 100 -5.59 22.25 -7.22
CA SER A 100 -6.79 23.10 -7.27
C SER A 100 -6.63 24.36 -8.12
N ASN A 101 -5.40 24.85 -8.27
CA ASN A 101 -5.04 26.04 -9.06
C ASN A 101 -4.42 25.72 -10.45
N LEU A 102 -4.45 24.44 -10.87
CA LEU A 102 -3.98 24.06 -12.20
C LEU A 102 -4.98 24.48 -13.28
N THR A 103 -4.43 24.99 -14.37
CA THR A 103 -5.20 25.34 -15.58
C THR A 103 -4.98 24.30 -16.68
N ALA A 104 -5.78 24.37 -17.75
CA ALA A 104 -5.60 23.52 -18.93
C ALA A 104 -4.24 23.76 -19.60
N GLU A 105 -3.77 25.01 -19.60
CA GLU A 105 -2.46 25.40 -20.15
C GLU A 105 -1.32 24.78 -19.36
N ASP A 106 -1.45 24.66 -18.02
CA ASP A 106 -0.45 24.01 -17.17
C ASP A 106 -0.31 22.52 -17.53
N ILE A 107 -1.44 21.82 -17.66
CA ILE A 107 -1.44 20.40 -18.03
C ILE A 107 -0.87 20.21 -19.44
N ALA A 108 -1.26 21.07 -20.40
CA ALA A 108 -0.72 21.04 -21.74
C ALA A 108 0.79 21.36 -21.79
N LEU A 109 1.27 22.23 -20.90
CA LEU A 109 2.70 22.51 -20.74
C LEU A 109 3.45 21.28 -20.24
N PHE A 110 2.91 20.59 -19.23
CA PHE A 110 3.51 19.35 -18.71
C PHE A 110 3.57 18.26 -19.79
N GLY A 111 2.54 18.14 -20.64
CA GLY A 111 2.52 17.22 -21.78
C GLY A 111 3.60 17.46 -22.84
N LYS A 112 4.26 18.62 -22.83
CA LYS A 112 5.39 18.94 -23.73
C LYS A 112 6.75 18.54 -23.15
N LEU A 113 6.81 18.11 -21.88
CA LEU A 113 8.05 17.76 -21.19
C LEU A 113 8.41 16.29 -21.42
N SER A 114 8.99 15.99 -22.58
CA SER A 114 9.23 14.61 -23.06
C SER A 114 10.13 13.76 -22.17
N ASP A 115 10.90 14.38 -21.27
CA ASP A 115 11.83 13.69 -20.36
C ASP A 115 11.18 13.32 -19.01
N LEU A 116 9.88 13.60 -18.83
CA LEU A 116 9.19 13.24 -17.61
C LEU A 116 9.08 11.72 -17.49
N GLU A 117 9.56 11.23 -16.36
CA GLU A 117 9.41 9.85 -15.89
C GLU A 117 8.34 9.73 -14.81
N LYS A 118 8.08 10.83 -14.08
CA LYS A 118 7.09 10.87 -13.01
C LYS A 118 6.27 12.15 -13.04
N LEU A 119 4.94 12.00 -13.08
CA LEU A 119 3.97 13.08 -12.96
C LEU A 119 2.92 12.70 -11.89
N GLN A 120 2.83 13.48 -10.83
CA GLN A 120 1.83 13.28 -9.78
C GLN A 120 1.04 14.56 -9.56
N ILE A 121 -0.27 14.49 -9.74
CA ILE A 121 -1.21 15.61 -9.61
C ILE A 121 -2.30 15.16 -8.64
N PHE A 122 -2.29 15.74 -7.44
CA PHE A 122 -3.27 15.46 -6.39
C PHE A 122 -4.29 16.60 -6.31
N ASN A 123 -5.55 16.25 -6.00
CA ASN A 123 -6.63 17.22 -5.75
C ASN A 123 -6.90 18.19 -6.91
N CYS A 124 -6.87 17.76 -8.17
CA CYS A 124 -7.15 18.59 -9.32
C CYS A 124 -8.58 18.35 -9.84
N ARG A 125 -9.58 18.90 -9.15
CA ARG A 125 -11.02 18.71 -9.46
C ARG A 125 -11.46 19.26 -10.80
N THR A 126 -10.63 20.06 -11.46
CA THR A 126 -10.89 20.61 -12.80
C THR A 126 -10.31 19.75 -13.92
N LEU A 127 -9.38 18.82 -13.60
CA LEU A 127 -8.73 17.97 -14.58
C LEU A 127 -9.72 16.94 -15.13
N ASN A 128 -10.04 17.08 -16.41
CA ASN A 128 -10.95 16.23 -17.16
C ASN A 128 -10.20 15.45 -18.26
N ASP A 129 -10.93 14.64 -19.03
CA ASP A 129 -10.34 13.81 -20.08
C ASP A 129 -9.69 14.63 -21.21
N GLU A 130 -10.24 15.81 -21.56
CA GLU A 130 -9.66 16.67 -22.57
C GLU A 130 -8.29 17.19 -22.14
N MET A 131 -8.20 17.71 -20.91
CA MET A 131 -6.93 18.15 -20.31
C MET A 131 -5.95 16.98 -20.21
N ALA A 132 -6.39 15.83 -19.71
CA ALA A 132 -5.56 14.64 -19.56
C ALA A 132 -5.01 14.12 -20.89
N SER A 133 -5.77 14.27 -22.00
CA SER A 133 -5.35 13.85 -23.34
C SER A 133 -4.08 14.54 -23.82
N THR A 134 -3.80 15.76 -23.35
CA THR A 134 -2.59 16.51 -23.68
C THR A 134 -1.31 15.87 -23.15
N LEU A 135 -1.43 14.97 -22.13
CA LEU A 135 -0.31 14.22 -21.58
C LEU A 135 0.09 13.01 -22.43
N SER A 136 -0.70 12.63 -23.44
CA SER A 136 -0.54 11.38 -24.22
C SER A 136 0.83 11.22 -24.92
N HIS A 137 1.62 12.28 -25.00
CA HIS A 137 2.95 12.27 -25.63
C HIS A 137 4.10 11.94 -24.66
N LEU A 138 3.80 11.68 -23.38
CA LEU A 138 4.79 11.36 -22.34
C LEU A 138 5.13 9.86 -22.33
N ASP A 139 5.65 9.34 -23.44
CA ASP A 139 5.96 7.91 -23.64
C ASP A 139 7.07 7.39 -22.71
N GLY A 140 7.83 8.28 -22.09
CA GLY A 140 8.84 8.01 -21.07
C GLY A 140 8.28 7.74 -19.67
N LEU A 141 6.98 8.03 -19.44
CA LEU A 141 6.40 8.05 -18.10
C LEU A 141 6.37 6.65 -17.44
N GLN A 142 6.93 6.58 -16.24
CA GLN A 142 7.00 5.35 -15.41
C GLN A 142 6.03 5.41 -14.23
N SER A 143 5.77 6.62 -13.71
CA SER A 143 4.87 6.84 -12.57
C SER A 143 3.88 7.96 -12.87
N LEU A 144 2.59 7.69 -12.71
CA LEU A 144 1.50 8.66 -12.87
C LEU A 144 0.57 8.61 -11.67
N ALA A 145 0.22 9.78 -11.13
CA ALA A 145 -0.91 9.94 -10.22
C ALA A 145 -1.82 11.06 -10.73
N ILE A 146 -3.12 10.78 -10.85
CA ILE A 146 -4.18 11.77 -11.08
C ILE A 146 -5.29 11.42 -10.08
N THR A 147 -5.41 12.21 -9.02
CA THR A 147 -6.35 11.88 -7.95
C THR A 147 -7.36 13.00 -7.69
N ASN A 148 -8.54 12.61 -7.23
CA ASN A 148 -9.61 13.55 -6.89
C ASN A 148 -9.86 14.56 -8.03
N SER A 149 -10.07 14.03 -9.23
CA SER A 149 -10.30 14.76 -10.47
C SER A 149 -11.63 14.35 -11.13
N VAL A 150 -11.95 14.87 -12.29
CA VAL A 150 -13.18 14.52 -13.03
C VAL A 150 -12.89 13.71 -14.31
N ILE A 151 -11.77 13.00 -14.34
CA ILE A 151 -11.46 12.04 -15.41
C ILE A 151 -12.43 10.85 -15.36
N ASN A 152 -12.59 10.19 -16.50
CA ASN A 152 -13.44 8.99 -16.65
C ASN A 152 -12.65 7.82 -17.27
N ASP A 153 -13.35 6.75 -17.64
CA ASP A 153 -12.75 5.55 -18.25
C ASP A 153 -11.95 5.86 -19.52
N GLY A 154 -12.29 6.93 -20.26
CA GLY A 154 -11.58 7.36 -21.49
C GLY A 154 -10.14 7.83 -21.21
N THR A 155 -9.91 8.53 -20.12
CA THR A 155 -8.54 8.86 -19.69
C THR A 155 -7.74 7.58 -19.37
N VAL A 156 -8.36 6.56 -18.74
CA VAL A 156 -7.66 5.29 -18.43
C VAL A 156 -7.32 4.54 -19.72
N GLU A 157 -8.19 4.55 -20.73
CA GLU A 157 -7.86 4.01 -22.07
C GLU A 157 -6.67 4.72 -22.70
N MET A 158 -6.62 6.06 -22.62
CA MET A 158 -5.49 6.84 -23.10
C MET A 158 -4.20 6.46 -22.34
N ILE A 159 -4.23 6.36 -21.00
CA ILE A 159 -3.10 5.96 -20.18
C ILE A 159 -2.55 4.58 -20.61
N VAL A 160 -3.46 3.61 -20.85
CA VAL A 160 -3.06 2.27 -21.27
C VAL A 160 -2.37 2.29 -22.63
N LYS A 161 -2.84 3.09 -23.57
CA LYS A 161 -2.28 3.21 -24.93
C LYS A 161 -0.98 3.98 -24.97
N SER A 162 -0.91 5.11 -24.25
CA SER A 162 0.14 6.12 -24.46
C SER A 162 1.39 5.94 -23.61
N PHE A 163 1.30 5.22 -22.47
CA PHE A 163 2.43 5.13 -21.54
C PHE A 163 3.01 3.70 -21.44
N PRO A 164 3.83 3.28 -22.43
CA PRO A 164 4.34 1.89 -22.49
C PRO A 164 5.26 1.51 -21.33
N LYS A 165 5.92 2.48 -20.67
CA LYS A 165 6.85 2.25 -19.56
C LYS A 165 6.20 2.35 -18.18
N LEU A 166 4.88 2.64 -18.12
CA LEU A 166 4.19 2.86 -16.85
C LEU A 166 4.17 1.59 -16.00
N THR A 167 4.68 1.73 -14.77
CA THR A 167 4.72 0.68 -13.73
C THR A 167 3.98 1.07 -12.46
N ASP A 168 3.77 2.37 -12.25
CA ASP A 168 3.18 2.93 -11.04
C ASP A 168 2.02 3.83 -11.40
N LEU A 169 0.82 3.49 -10.93
CA LEU A 169 -0.40 4.22 -11.25
C LEU A 169 -1.26 4.43 -10.01
N ASP A 170 -1.62 5.69 -9.76
CA ASP A 170 -2.59 6.07 -8.74
C ASP A 170 -3.72 6.88 -9.40
N LEU A 171 -4.93 6.35 -9.35
CA LEU A 171 -6.14 6.98 -9.89
C LEU A 171 -7.19 7.22 -8.79
N SER A 172 -6.79 7.31 -7.54
CA SER A 172 -7.68 7.37 -6.39
C SER A 172 -8.69 8.53 -6.44
N SER A 173 -9.90 8.25 -5.98
CA SER A 173 -10.97 9.24 -5.78
C SER A 173 -11.44 9.95 -7.08
N ASN A 174 -11.38 9.26 -8.21
CA ASN A 174 -11.93 9.75 -9.47
C ASN A 174 -13.35 9.19 -9.68
N THR A 175 -14.34 9.86 -9.12
CA THR A 175 -15.71 9.36 -8.99
C THR A 175 -16.47 9.19 -10.32
N ASN A 176 -15.96 9.76 -11.42
CA ASN A 176 -16.53 9.57 -12.76
C ASN A 176 -16.01 8.31 -13.47
N MET A 177 -14.99 7.64 -12.91
CA MET A 177 -14.57 6.33 -13.39
C MET A 177 -15.59 5.25 -12.97
N THR A 178 -15.71 4.22 -13.77
CA THR A 178 -16.55 3.06 -13.46
C THR A 178 -15.70 1.83 -13.13
N SER A 179 -16.33 0.78 -12.61
CA SER A 179 -15.66 -0.51 -12.37
C SER A 179 -14.99 -1.12 -13.63
N LYS A 180 -15.31 -0.63 -14.84
CA LYS A 180 -14.67 -1.05 -16.10
C LYS A 180 -13.18 -0.72 -16.17
N VAL A 181 -12.72 0.28 -15.42
CA VAL A 181 -11.28 0.67 -15.41
C VAL A 181 -10.38 -0.51 -15.08
N VAL A 182 -10.79 -1.44 -14.23
CA VAL A 182 -9.98 -2.63 -13.89
C VAL A 182 -9.78 -3.52 -15.12
N LYS A 183 -10.81 -3.66 -15.99
CA LYS A 183 -10.68 -4.38 -17.26
C LYS A 183 -9.69 -3.67 -18.19
N ILE A 184 -9.77 -2.35 -18.32
CA ILE A 184 -8.87 -1.56 -19.17
C ILE A 184 -7.44 -1.69 -18.65
N LEU A 185 -7.21 -1.50 -17.34
CA LEU A 185 -5.90 -1.63 -16.69
C LEU A 185 -5.30 -3.04 -16.81
N SER A 186 -6.15 -4.08 -16.91
CA SER A 186 -5.67 -5.46 -17.09
C SER A 186 -4.89 -5.69 -18.39
N GLU A 187 -4.90 -4.73 -19.33
CA GLU A 187 -4.08 -4.72 -20.54
C GLU A 187 -2.65 -4.20 -20.31
N LYS A 188 -2.32 -3.82 -19.06
CA LYS A 188 -0.97 -3.37 -18.63
C LYS A 188 -0.35 -4.34 -17.61
N PRO A 189 0.00 -5.57 -18.00
CA PRO A 189 0.50 -6.59 -17.06
C PRO A 189 1.83 -6.23 -16.39
N GLN A 190 2.53 -5.19 -16.87
CA GLN A 190 3.77 -4.70 -16.28
C GLN A 190 3.57 -3.77 -15.07
N LEU A 191 2.33 -3.38 -14.73
CA LEU A 191 2.05 -2.58 -13.54
C LEU A 191 2.57 -3.28 -12.28
N GLN A 192 3.33 -2.54 -11.48
CA GLN A 192 3.91 -3.00 -10.22
C GLN A 192 3.24 -2.38 -9.00
N ARG A 193 2.78 -1.13 -9.11
CA ARG A 193 2.01 -0.44 -8.07
C ARG A 193 0.72 0.10 -8.66
N LEU A 194 -0.39 -0.25 -8.04
CA LEU A 194 -1.72 0.21 -8.45
C LEU A 194 -2.50 0.66 -7.22
N THR A 195 -2.95 1.91 -7.26
CA THR A 195 -3.78 2.52 -6.22
C THR A 195 -5.11 2.94 -6.85
N LEU A 196 -6.21 2.37 -6.35
CA LEU A 196 -7.58 2.61 -6.77
C LEU A 196 -8.44 2.82 -5.50
N VAL A 197 -8.17 3.88 -4.74
CA VAL A 197 -8.89 4.18 -3.50
C VAL A 197 -10.19 4.91 -3.83
N GLN A 198 -11.35 4.35 -3.41
CA GLN A 198 -12.67 4.93 -3.66
C GLN A 198 -13.04 5.07 -5.15
N ASP A 199 -12.72 4.07 -5.97
CA ASP A 199 -12.92 4.08 -7.43
C ASP A 199 -13.96 3.06 -7.91
N GLN A 200 -14.93 2.71 -7.06
CA GLN A 200 -16.08 1.84 -7.38
C GLN A 200 -15.68 0.44 -7.90
N VAL A 201 -14.53 -0.07 -7.49
CA VAL A 201 -14.13 -1.45 -7.79
C VAL A 201 -15.03 -2.40 -7.01
N ASN A 202 -15.64 -3.37 -7.71
CA ASN A 202 -16.45 -4.43 -7.13
C ASN A 202 -15.82 -5.81 -7.39
N ASP A 203 -16.38 -6.85 -6.81
CA ASP A 203 -15.90 -8.23 -6.94
C ASP A 203 -15.76 -8.71 -8.40
N ILE A 204 -16.72 -8.35 -9.26
CA ILE A 204 -16.69 -8.74 -10.68
C ILE A 204 -15.52 -8.07 -11.40
N ALA A 205 -15.31 -6.79 -11.17
CA ALA A 205 -14.20 -6.05 -11.75
C ALA A 205 -12.87 -6.57 -11.22
N ALA A 206 -12.77 -6.84 -9.91
CA ALA A 206 -11.55 -7.33 -9.26
C ALA A 206 -11.01 -8.62 -9.86
N GLN A 207 -11.86 -9.47 -10.47
CA GLN A 207 -11.40 -10.69 -11.18
C GLN A 207 -10.37 -10.39 -12.29
N ARG A 208 -10.41 -9.20 -12.88
CA ARG A 208 -9.46 -8.78 -13.91
C ARG A 208 -8.07 -8.47 -13.38
N LEU A 209 -7.93 -8.22 -12.06
CA LEU A 209 -6.64 -8.06 -11.40
C LEU A 209 -5.74 -9.29 -11.57
N SER A 210 -6.32 -10.47 -11.77
CA SER A 210 -5.58 -11.72 -12.04
C SER A 210 -4.60 -11.61 -13.22
N LYS A 211 -4.79 -10.68 -14.14
CA LYS A 211 -3.88 -10.44 -15.27
C LYS A 211 -2.66 -9.60 -14.91
N LEU A 212 -2.70 -8.89 -13.79
CA LEU A 212 -1.63 -7.98 -13.36
C LEU A 212 -0.55 -8.71 -12.55
N GLN A 213 0.10 -9.68 -13.19
CA GLN A 213 1.05 -10.61 -12.57
C GLN A 213 2.37 -9.97 -12.08
N ALA A 214 2.61 -8.71 -12.43
CA ALA A 214 3.77 -7.97 -11.95
C ALA A 214 3.51 -7.15 -10.69
N LEU A 215 2.24 -7.08 -10.20
CA LEU A 215 1.87 -6.28 -9.04
C LEU A 215 2.67 -6.68 -7.80
N ARG A 216 3.22 -5.66 -7.16
CA ARG A 216 3.94 -5.70 -5.88
C ARG A 216 3.19 -4.96 -4.79
N SER A 217 2.41 -3.94 -5.16
CA SER A 217 1.59 -3.16 -4.24
C SER A 217 0.23 -2.89 -4.85
N LEU A 218 -0.82 -3.14 -4.08
CA LEU A 218 -2.21 -2.89 -4.45
C LEU A 218 -2.93 -2.20 -3.28
N ASP A 219 -3.57 -1.07 -3.57
CA ASP A 219 -4.42 -0.38 -2.60
C ASP A 219 -5.85 -0.26 -3.16
N LEU A 220 -6.79 -0.93 -2.51
CA LEU A 220 -8.22 -0.93 -2.87
C LEU A 220 -9.10 -0.32 -1.76
N ARG A 221 -8.54 0.49 -0.86
CA ARG A 221 -9.30 1.06 0.25
C ARG A 221 -10.53 1.84 -0.22
N GLY A 222 -11.64 1.63 0.46
CA GLY A 222 -12.88 2.37 0.19
C GLY A 222 -13.71 1.85 -0.99
N ASN A 223 -13.30 0.73 -1.61
CA ASN A 223 -14.12 0.00 -2.59
C ASN A 223 -15.00 -1.02 -1.85
N MET A 224 -16.12 -0.54 -1.33
CA MET A 224 -16.93 -1.30 -0.36
C MET A 224 -17.58 -2.55 -0.95
N GLU A 225 -17.71 -2.65 -2.28
CA GLU A 225 -18.25 -3.81 -3.01
C GLU A 225 -17.17 -4.82 -3.44
N ALA A 226 -15.90 -4.54 -3.19
CA ALA A 226 -14.81 -5.51 -3.36
C ALA A 226 -14.69 -6.34 -2.08
N GLY A 227 -15.23 -7.53 -2.10
CA GLY A 227 -15.38 -8.42 -0.95
C GLY A 227 -14.50 -9.66 -1.02
N ASP A 228 -15.07 -10.80 -0.61
CA ASP A 228 -14.37 -12.08 -0.53
C ASP A 228 -13.83 -12.57 -1.89
N MET A 229 -14.56 -12.31 -2.99
CA MET A 229 -14.10 -12.68 -4.34
C MET A 229 -12.89 -11.85 -4.78
N ALA A 230 -12.80 -10.58 -4.37
CA ALA A 230 -11.62 -9.76 -4.64
C ALA A 230 -10.40 -10.32 -3.90
N LEU A 231 -10.55 -10.73 -2.63
CA LEU A 231 -9.46 -11.33 -1.86
C LEU A 231 -9.01 -12.68 -2.43
N ASP A 232 -9.92 -13.46 -3.00
CA ASP A 232 -9.62 -14.72 -3.67
C ASP A 232 -8.65 -14.51 -4.86
N VAL A 233 -8.89 -13.46 -5.66
CA VAL A 233 -8.01 -13.08 -6.76
C VAL A 233 -6.67 -12.53 -6.26
N VAL A 234 -6.70 -11.68 -5.24
CA VAL A 234 -5.50 -11.07 -4.64
C VAL A 234 -4.58 -12.13 -4.05
N ALA A 235 -5.15 -13.21 -3.50
CA ALA A 235 -4.40 -14.35 -2.95
C ALA A 235 -3.45 -14.99 -3.97
N ASP A 236 -3.83 -15.00 -5.24
CA ASP A 236 -3.10 -15.67 -6.32
C ASP A 236 -2.12 -14.75 -7.08
N LEU A 237 -1.96 -13.49 -6.66
CA LEU A 237 -0.99 -12.56 -7.26
C LEU A 237 0.45 -12.92 -6.80
N PRO A 238 1.33 -13.39 -7.70
CA PRO A 238 2.56 -14.09 -7.32
C PRO A 238 3.68 -13.20 -6.79
N LYS A 239 3.57 -11.89 -6.96
CA LYS A 239 4.60 -10.92 -6.55
C LYS A 239 4.09 -9.88 -5.56
N LEU A 240 2.82 -10.01 -5.12
CA LEU A 240 2.21 -9.00 -4.27
C LEU A 240 2.84 -9.00 -2.87
N ALA A 241 3.54 -7.92 -2.55
CA ALA A 241 4.20 -7.73 -1.27
C ALA A 241 3.41 -6.81 -0.31
N ALA A 242 2.66 -5.85 -0.84
CA ALA A 242 1.85 -4.94 -0.04
C ALA A 242 0.41 -4.92 -0.53
N PHE A 243 -0.53 -5.10 0.39
CA PHE A 243 -1.96 -5.00 0.13
C PHE A 243 -2.64 -4.15 1.19
N LYS A 244 -3.42 -3.16 0.73
CA LYS A 244 -4.26 -2.35 1.60
C LYS A 244 -5.69 -2.42 1.10
N HIS A 245 -6.61 -2.71 2.03
CA HIS A 245 -8.02 -2.76 1.66
C HIS A 245 -8.93 -2.28 2.79
N ARG A 246 -10.01 -1.60 2.41
CA ARG A 246 -11.09 -1.19 3.27
C ARG A 246 -12.41 -1.56 2.61
N SER A 247 -13.17 -2.46 3.24
CA SER A 247 -14.47 -2.90 2.75
C SER A 247 -15.27 -3.58 3.85
N THR A 248 -16.56 -3.36 3.90
CA THR A 248 -17.47 -4.09 4.79
C THR A 248 -17.98 -5.41 4.17
N SER A 249 -17.64 -5.69 2.91
CA SER A 249 -18.03 -6.91 2.20
C SER A 249 -17.03 -8.07 2.36
N VAL A 250 -15.92 -7.86 3.08
CA VAL A 250 -14.94 -8.91 3.36
C VAL A 250 -15.30 -9.60 4.68
N SER A 251 -15.36 -10.94 4.63
CA SER A 251 -15.62 -11.82 5.77
C SER A 251 -14.40 -12.73 6.09
N ASP A 252 -14.56 -13.60 7.08
CA ASP A 252 -13.56 -14.65 7.39
C ASP A 252 -13.27 -15.56 6.17
N THR A 253 -14.23 -15.74 5.26
CA THR A 253 -14.03 -16.50 4.01
C THR A 253 -13.01 -15.82 3.09
N GLY A 254 -13.09 -14.50 2.95
CA GLY A 254 -12.09 -13.74 2.19
C GLY A 254 -10.70 -13.82 2.81
N MET A 255 -10.62 -13.78 4.14
CA MET A 255 -9.35 -13.94 4.86
C MET A 255 -8.78 -15.36 4.74
N GLU A 256 -9.62 -16.40 4.71
CA GLU A 256 -9.20 -17.75 4.38
C GLU A 256 -8.55 -17.81 2.99
N SER A 257 -9.21 -17.24 1.99
CA SER A 257 -8.67 -17.13 0.64
C SER A 257 -7.34 -16.40 0.62
N LEU A 258 -7.26 -15.20 1.22
CA LEU A 258 -6.05 -14.38 1.25
C LEU A 258 -4.86 -15.11 1.91
N SER A 259 -5.14 -16.01 2.87
CA SER A 259 -4.10 -16.79 3.58
C SER A 259 -3.24 -17.67 2.68
N ARG A 260 -3.66 -17.92 1.43
CA ARG A 260 -2.86 -18.65 0.43
C ARG A 260 -1.70 -17.83 -0.12
N ASN A 261 -1.75 -16.49 -0.01
CA ASN A 261 -0.69 -15.65 -0.53
C ASN A 261 0.60 -15.81 0.31
N GLN A 262 1.69 -16.19 -0.36
CA GLN A 262 2.98 -16.45 0.31
C GLN A 262 4.01 -15.34 0.04
N THR A 263 3.59 -14.20 -0.48
CA THR A 263 4.49 -13.09 -0.84
C THR A 263 4.22 -11.80 -0.07
N LEU A 264 3.04 -11.70 0.58
CA LEU A 264 2.68 -10.53 1.38
C LEU A 264 3.64 -10.31 2.55
N ASP A 265 4.21 -9.13 2.58
CA ASP A 265 5.06 -8.58 3.64
C ASP A 265 4.31 -7.52 4.47
N SER A 266 3.40 -6.77 3.82
CA SER A 266 2.61 -5.71 4.43
C SER A 266 1.13 -5.87 4.12
N LEU A 267 0.29 -5.86 5.16
CA LEU A 267 -1.16 -5.98 5.05
C LEU A 267 -1.86 -4.95 5.94
N LEU A 268 -2.77 -4.19 5.33
CA LEU A 268 -3.72 -3.33 6.04
C LEU A 268 -5.14 -3.82 5.73
N ILE A 269 -5.89 -4.17 6.77
CA ILE A 269 -7.32 -4.48 6.71
C ILE A 269 -8.11 -3.47 7.54
N GLN A 270 -9.15 -2.90 6.91
CA GLN A 270 -9.96 -1.88 7.55
C GLN A 270 -11.44 -2.12 7.28
N ASP A 271 -12.26 -1.96 8.32
CA ASP A 271 -13.72 -2.13 8.26
C ASP A 271 -14.18 -3.52 7.79
N PHE A 272 -13.32 -4.55 7.84
CA PHE A 272 -13.69 -5.90 7.45
C PHE A 272 -14.71 -6.48 8.44
N ASN A 273 -15.69 -7.19 7.91
CA ASN A 273 -16.67 -7.94 8.71
C ASN A 273 -16.11 -9.33 9.11
N VAL A 274 -14.96 -9.29 9.74
CA VAL A 274 -14.22 -10.48 10.20
C VAL A 274 -14.36 -10.69 11.71
N THR A 275 -14.16 -11.93 12.13
CA THR A 275 -14.13 -12.33 13.53
C THR A 275 -12.74 -12.81 13.94
N ASP A 276 -12.61 -13.29 15.18
CA ASP A 276 -11.38 -13.94 15.67
C ASP A 276 -10.96 -15.17 14.85
N GLN A 277 -11.87 -15.75 14.04
CA GLN A 277 -11.54 -16.83 13.11
C GLN A 277 -10.53 -16.42 12.03
N SER A 278 -10.43 -15.14 11.71
CA SER A 278 -9.41 -14.61 10.80
C SER A 278 -7.99 -14.64 11.37
N GLY A 279 -7.82 -14.71 12.68
CA GLY A 279 -6.49 -14.75 13.31
C GLY A 279 -5.59 -15.88 12.78
N PRO A 280 -6.04 -17.16 12.82
CA PRO A 280 -5.30 -18.28 12.23
C PRO A 280 -5.00 -18.13 10.73
N TYR A 281 -5.86 -17.45 9.98
CA TYR A 281 -5.61 -17.17 8.54
C TYR A 281 -4.50 -16.13 8.37
N LEU A 282 -4.48 -15.08 9.19
CA LEU A 282 -3.38 -14.12 9.21
C LEU A 282 -2.05 -14.81 9.56
N ALA A 283 -2.03 -15.73 10.52
CA ALA A 283 -0.84 -16.46 10.93
C ALA A 283 -0.24 -17.34 9.81
N LYS A 284 -1.00 -17.73 8.78
CA LYS A 284 -0.50 -18.46 7.61
C LYS A 284 0.31 -17.59 6.63
N LEU A 285 0.22 -16.28 6.75
CA LEU A 285 0.99 -15.34 5.89
C LEU A 285 2.46 -15.28 6.36
N ALA A 286 3.24 -16.27 6.00
CA ALA A 286 4.57 -16.55 6.56
C ALA A 286 5.60 -15.42 6.38
N LYS A 287 5.43 -14.56 5.36
CA LYS A 287 6.32 -13.42 5.10
C LYS A 287 5.83 -12.11 5.71
N LEU A 288 4.66 -12.10 6.34
CA LEU A 288 4.09 -10.87 6.86
C LEU A 288 4.93 -10.31 8.00
N THR A 289 5.45 -9.10 7.81
CA THR A 289 6.23 -8.37 8.81
C THR A 289 5.53 -7.09 9.28
N GLN A 290 4.53 -6.61 8.53
CA GLN A 290 3.77 -5.41 8.85
C GLN A 290 2.27 -5.72 8.76
N LEU A 291 1.57 -5.57 9.88
CA LEU A 291 0.12 -5.79 9.97
C LEU A 291 -0.56 -4.58 10.58
N GLU A 292 -1.63 -4.13 9.94
CA GLU A 292 -2.54 -3.13 10.48
C GLU A 292 -3.97 -3.67 10.43
N VAL A 293 -4.64 -3.70 11.59
CA VAL A 293 -6.03 -4.09 11.77
C VAL A 293 -6.79 -2.90 12.34
N PHE A 294 -7.71 -2.35 11.56
CA PHE A 294 -8.43 -1.14 11.90
C PHE A 294 -9.94 -1.31 11.73
N ARG A 295 -10.72 -1.01 12.79
CA ARG A 295 -12.19 -1.07 12.83
C ARG A 295 -12.80 -2.40 12.34
N CYS A 296 -12.14 -3.51 12.61
CA CYS A 296 -12.69 -4.84 12.38
C CYS A 296 -13.45 -5.27 13.63
N GLN A 297 -14.74 -4.94 13.71
CA GLN A 297 -15.53 -4.98 14.95
C GLN A 297 -15.65 -6.37 15.57
N GLY A 298 -15.58 -7.44 14.78
CA GLY A 298 -15.63 -8.82 15.26
C GLY A 298 -14.26 -9.39 15.63
N PHE A 299 -13.15 -8.72 15.26
CA PHE A 299 -11.80 -9.16 15.53
C PHE A 299 -11.32 -8.62 16.90
N GLY A 300 -10.93 -9.51 17.79
CA GLY A 300 -10.58 -9.15 19.17
C GLY A 300 -9.39 -9.90 19.69
N SER A 301 -9.43 -10.20 21.00
CA SER A 301 -8.31 -10.80 21.73
C SER A 301 -7.87 -12.16 21.18
N GLN A 302 -8.81 -13.05 20.84
CA GLN A 302 -8.46 -14.38 20.34
C GLN A 302 -7.86 -14.31 18.94
N GLY A 303 -8.33 -13.39 18.07
CA GLY A 303 -7.73 -13.12 16.78
C GLY A 303 -6.30 -12.61 16.88
N VAL A 304 -6.04 -11.70 17.83
CA VAL A 304 -4.70 -11.17 18.09
C VAL A 304 -3.78 -12.24 18.70
N LEU A 305 -4.26 -13.09 19.60
CA LEU A 305 -3.48 -14.19 20.18
C LEU A 305 -3.02 -15.20 19.11
N ALA A 306 -3.78 -15.37 18.04
CA ALA A 306 -3.38 -16.24 16.93
C ALA A 306 -2.14 -15.73 16.16
N LEU A 307 -1.74 -14.46 16.34
CA LEU A 307 -0.52 -13.90 15.73
C LEU A 307 0.77 -14.33 16.43
N LYS A 308 0.67 -15.13 17.47
CA LYS A 308 1.79 -15.71 18.23
C LYS A 308 2.85 -16.31 17.29
N GLY A 309 4.11 -15.95 17.52
CA GLY A 309 5.25 -16.50 16.78
C GLY A 309 5.46 -15.90 15.39
N MET A 310 4.60 -15.00 14.92
CA MET A 310 4.79 -14.31 13.64
C MET A 310 6.05 -13.42 13.67
N GLY A 311 6.66 -13.23 12.50
CA GLY A 311 7.83 -12.38 12.33
C GLY A 311 7.54 -10.88 12.29
N LEU A 312 6.47 -10.39 12.94
CA LEU A 312 6.06 -9.01 12.85
C LEU A 312 7.12 -8.04 13.40
N THR A 313 7.39 -7.02 12.61
CA THR A 313 8.25 -5.87 12.98
C THR A 313 7.44 -4.59 13.20
N ARG A 314 6.25 -4.52 12.60
CA ARG A 314 5.27 -3.44 12.80
C ARG A 314 3.89 -4.03 13.01
N LEU A 315 3.20 -3.55 14.05
CA LEU A 315 1.82 -3.92 14.34
C LEU A 315 1.03 -2.67 14.70
N THR A 316 -0.12 -2.50 14.05
CA THR A 316 -1.12 -1.48 14.39
C THR A 316 -2.43 -2.18 14.73
N LEU A 317 -2.93 -1.92 15.93
CA LEU A 317 -4.26 -2.35 16.39
C LEU A 317 -5.05 -1.09 16.71
N ARG A 318 -6.14 -0.85 15.95
CA ARG A 318 -6.90 0.38 16.10
C ARG A 318 -8.40 0.11 16.06
N ASP A 319 -9.11 0.70 17.04
CA ASP A 319 -10.58 0.65 17.15
C ASP A 319 -11.11 -0.78 17.04
N LEU A 320 -10.68 -1.61 17.99
CA LEU A 320 -11.05 -3.02 18.13
C LEU A 320 -11.78 -3.22 19.45
N PRO A 321 -13.09 -3.11 19.50
CA PRO A 321 -13.88 -3.10 20.76
C PRO A 321 -13.82 -4.43 21.52
N ASN A 322 -13.56 -5.56 20.82
CA ASN A 322 -13.41 -6.89 21.42
C ASN A 322 -11.99 -7.21 21.89
N MET A 323 -11.06 -6.25 21.75
CA MET A 323 -9.69 -6.37 22.26
C MET A 323 -9.65 -5.95 23.73
N ASN A 324 -9.16 -6.85 24.60
CA ASN A 324 -8.98 -6.63 26.05
C ASN A 324 -7.57 -7.03 26.51
N ASP A 325 -7.33 -6.99 27.81
CA ASP A 325 -6.02 -7.28 28.41
C ASP A 325 -5.47 -8.69 28.09
N GLU A 326 -6.34 -9.68 27.85
CA GLU A 326 -5.93 -11.04 27.48
C GLU A 326 -5.15 -11.03 26.16
N GLY A 327 -5.66 -10.33 25.14
CA GLY A 327 -5.02 -10.24 23.83
C GLY A 327 -3.62 -9.63 23.87
N MET A 328 -3.33 -8.76 24.85
CA MET A 328 -2.01 -8.14 25.03
C MET A 328 -0.90 -9.14 25.39
N THR A 329 -1.25 -10.33 25.89
CA THR A 329 -0.27 -11.39 26.22
C THR A 329 0.50 -11.88 24.98
N VAL A 330 -0.02 -11.67 23.77
CA VAL A 330 0.67 -12.00 22.50
C VAL A 330 2.05 -11.36 22.39
N PHE A 331 2.27 -10.20 23.02
CA PHE A 331 3.54 -9.47 22.89
C PHE A 331 4.75 -10.24 23.43
N ALA A 332 4.56 -11.14 24.36
CA ALA A 332 5.63 -12.05 24.81
C ALA A 332 6.14 -12.97 23.69
N GLU A 333 5.34 -13.19 22.66
CA GLU A 333 5.61 -14.09 21.55
C GLU A 333 5.95 -13.34 20.22
N LEU A 334 6.13 -12.01 20.28
CA LEU A 334 6.48 -11.16 19.15
C LEU A 334 7.82 -10.42 19.35
N PRO A 335 8.96 -11.14 19.55
CA PRO A 335 10.23 -10.55 19.97
C PRO A 335 10.89 -9.64 18.92
N LYS A 336 10.45 -9.71 17.66
CA LYS A 336 10.98 -8.89 16.55
C LYS A 336 10.27 -7.55 16.40
N LEU A 337 9.24 -7.27 17.21
CA LEU A 337 8.44 -6.08 17.08
C LEU A 337 9.27 -4.83 17.40
N LYS A 338 9.32 -3.91 16.43
CA LYS A 338 10.05 -2.63 16.50
C LYS A 338 9.12 -1.43 16.59
N ARG A 339 7.94 -1.53 16.00
CA ARG A 339 6.96 -0.45 15.94
C ARG A 339 5.59 -0.98 16.34
N LEU A 340 5.00 -0.39 17.37
CA LEU A 340 3.70 -0.76 17.89
C LEU A 340 2.80 0.46 18.01
N PHE A 341 1.59 0.35 17.46
CA PHE A 341 0.56 1.38 17.49
C PHE A 341 -0.69 0.79 18.14
N LEU A 342 -1.12 1.36 19.24
CA LEU A 342 -2.30 0.96 20.02
C LEU A 342 -3.25 2.16 20.11
N HIS A 343 -4.25 2.17 19.26
CA HIS A 343 -5.13 3.32 19.12
C HIS A 343 -6.59 2.97 19.40
N GLU A 344 -7.28 3.84 20.13
CA GLU A 344 -8.73 3.71 20.37
C GLU A 344 -9.12 2.34 20.94
N LEU A 345 -8.35 1.85 21.92
CA LEU A 345 -8.53 0.55 22.56
C LEU A 345 -9.05 0.75 23.98
N SER A 346 -10.34 0.98 24.14
CA SER A 346 -10.98 1.39 25.40
C SER A 346 -11.02 0.32 26.47
N SER A 347 -10.91 -0.97 26.10
CA SER A 347 -10.99 -2.11 27.03
C SER A 347 -9.61 -2.64 27.47
N ILE A 348 -8.52 -1.93 27.14
CA ILE A 348 -7.16 -2.27 27.55
C ILE A 348 -6.76 -1.40 28.73
N SER A 349 -6.29 -2.04 29.80
CA SER A 349 -5.81 -1.41 31.02
C SER A 349 -4.30 -1.64 31.25
N ASP A 350 -3.76 -1.09 32.34
CA ASP A 350 -2.39 -1.34 32.77
C ASP A 350 -2.10 -2.85 32.94
N SER A 351 -3.12 -3.65 33.29
CA SER A 351 -2.96 -5.12 33.41
C SER A 351 -2.59 -5.79 32.09
N GLY A 352 -3.14 -5.32 30.97
CA GLY A 352 -2.75 -5.76 29.63
C GLY A 352 -1.42 -5.14 29.20
N LEU A 353 -1.27 -3.82 29.41
CA LEU A 353 -0.11 -3.05 28.98
C LEU A 353 1.20 -3.46 29.67
N LYS A 354 1.17 -4.11 30.84
CA LYS A 354 2.38 -4.70 31.47
C LYS A 354 3.14 -5.67 30.56
N ASN A 355 2.45 -6.31 29.61
CA ASN A 355 3.08 -7.23 28.63
C ASN A 355 4.00 -6.51 27.63
N LEU A 356 3.95 -5.17 27.55
CA LEU A 356 4.91 -4.38 26.77
C LEU A 356 6.35 -4.59 27.24
N ALA A 357 6.57 -4.97 28.53
CA ALA A 357 7.90 -5.25 29.07
C ALA A 357 8.67 -6.32 28.28
N SER A 358 7.97 -7.24 27.58
CA SER A 358 8.60 -8.29 26.77
C SER A 358 9.17 -7.77 25.44
N LEU A 359 8.79 -6.57 24.98
CA LEU A 359 9.15 -6.03 23.68
C LEU A 359 10.54 -5.35 23.67
N GLN A 360 11.59 -6.10 23.99
CA GLN A 360 12.96 -5.61 24.14
C GLN A 360 13.58 -5.03 22.84
N SER A 361 12.94 -5.23 21.69
CA SER A 361 13.36 -4.70 20.40
C SER A 361 12.58 -3.45 19.97
N LEU A 362 11.64 -2.97 20.79
CA LEU A 362 10.73 -1.88 20.43
C LEU A 362 11.50 -0.56 20.32
N GLU A 363 11.34 0.12 19.20
CA GLU A 363 11.96 1.40 18.88
C GLU A 363 10.94 2.55 18.86
N LEU A 364 9.68 2.24 18.48
CA LEU A 364 8.57 3.17 18.43
C LEU A 364 7.35 2.58 19.12
N LEU A 365 6.76 3.33 20.04
CA LEU A 365 5.48 3.04 20.69
C LEU A 365 4.55 4.24 20.54
N ASP A 366 3.39 4.01 20.00
CA ASP A 366 2.35 5.02 19.84
C ASP A 366 1.07 4.55 20.52
N ILE A 367 0.69 5.21 21.60
CA ILE A 367 -0.53 4.94 22.36
C ILE A 367 -1.43 6.16 22.27
N TRP A 368 -2.58 5.97 21.66
CA TRP A 368 -3.56 7.03 21.47
C TRP A 368 -4.96 6.57 21.85
N SER A 369 -5.65 7.36 22.66
CA SER A 369 -7.03 7.11 23.11
C SER A 369 -7.19 5.72 23.78
N VAL A 370 -6.32 5.46 24.77
CA VAL A 370 -6.37 4.29 25.66
C VAL A 370 -6.60 4.80 27.08
N PRO A 371 -7.84 5.12 27.46
CA PRO A 371 -8.15 5.89 28.68
C PRO A 371 -7.85 5.16 29.99
N GLN A 372 -7.76 3.82 29.98
CA GLN A 372 -7.44 3.04 31.17
C GLN A 372 -5.92 2.82 31.39
N MET A 373 -5.07 3.41 30.51
CA MET A 373 -3.63 3.50 30.74
C MET A 373 -3.34 4.57 31.79
N THR A 374 -2.59 4.22 32.83
CA THR A 374 -2.14 5.14 33.87
C THR A 374 -0.61 5.24 33.96
N ASP A 375 -0.09 5.92 34.98
CA ASP A 375 1.35 6.05 35.27
C ASP A 375 2.05 4.70 35.50
N ALA A 376 1.31 3.64 35.87
CA ALA A 376 1.85 2.29 36.04
C ALA A 376 2.35 1.71 34.70
N THR A 377 1.67 2.02 33.58
CA THR A 377 2.16 1.61 32.26
C THR A 377 3.43 2.37 31.90
N VAL A 378 3.59 3.63 32.29
CA VAL A 378 4.81 4.39 32.00
C VAL A 378 6.02 3.80 32.71
N ASP A 379 5.85 3.22 33.91
CA ASP A 379 6.92 2.46 34.59
C ASP A 379 7.39 1.28 33.73
N VAL A 380 6.46 0.56 33.09
CA VAL A 380 6.79 -0.52 32.17
C VAL A 380 7.51 0.00 30.93
N ILE A 381 6.99 1.08 30.31
CA ILE A 381 7.58 1.71 29.11
C ILE A 381 9.03 2.16 29.40
N ALA A 382 9.30 2.70 30.58
CA ALA A 382 10.63 3.14 30.99
C ALA A 382 11.67 2.00 31.04
N THR A 383 11.24 0.74 31.12
CA THR A 383 12.14 -0.42 31.05
C THR A 383 12.56 -0.83 29.66
N LEU A 384 11.98 -0.23 28.60
CA LEU A 384 12.25 -0.60 27.21
C LEU A 384 13.59 0.01 26.72
N PRO A 385 14.65 -0.80 26.49
CA PRO A 385 16.00 -0.28 26.35
C PRO A 385 16.27 0.42 25.01
N LYS A 386 15.45 0.13 23.98
CA LYS A 386 15.65 0.63 22.61
C LYS A 386 14.61 1.64 22.17
N LEU A 387 13.68 2.04 23.06
CA LEU A 387 12.60 2.94 22.71
C LEU A 387 13.14 4.34 22.44
N LYS A 388 12.96 4.84 21.21
CA LYS A 388 13.43 6.13 20.71
C LYS A 388 12.30 7.13 20.51
N GLU A 389 11.13 6.62 20.09
CA GLU A 389 9.96 7.43 19.76
C GLU A 389 8.77 6.96 20.59
N LEU A 390 8.13 7.89 21.28
CA LEU A 390 6.97 7.61 22.12
C LEU A 390 5.88 8.64 21.89
N THR A 391 4.66 8.15 21.66
CA THR A 391 3.43 8.96 21.72
C THR A 391 2.58 8.47 22.89
N ILE A 392 2.15 9.41 23.73
CA ILE A 392 1.13 9.21 24.77
C ILE A 392 0.09 10.31 24.59
N LYS A 393 -1.09 9.92 24.07
CA LYS A 393 -2.17 10.87 23.76
C LYS A 393 -3.51 10.33 24.24
N GLY A 394 -4.31 11.16 24.93
CA GLY A 394 -5.66 10.78 25.35
C GLY A 394 -5.69 9.59 26.30
N THR A 395 -4.83 9.60 27.33
CA THR A 395 -4.70 8.55 28.34
C THR A 395 -5.01 9.06 29.75
N GLY A 396 -5.01 8.15 30.74
CA GLY A 396 -5.25 8.47 32.14
C GLY A 396 -3.98 8.76 32.95
N VAL A 397 -2.85 9.07 32.31
CA VAL A 397 -1.60 9.42 33.02
C VAL A 397 -1.71 10.76 33.73
N THR A 398 -0.88 10.93 34.78
CA THR A 398 -0.85 12.14 35.61
C THR A 398 0.53 12.82 35.56
N ASP A 399 0.72 13.88 36.37
CA ASP A 399 2.00 14.59 36.54
C ASP A 399 3.15 13.67 36.92
N ALA A 400 2.87 12.55 37.61
CA ALA A 400 3.89 11.57 38.05
C ALA A 400 4.63 10.91 36.86
N THR A 401 4.04 10.93 35.66
CA THR A 401 4.65 10.42 34.43
C THR A 401 5.85 11.25 33.96
N ILE A 402 5.86 12.57 34.23
CA ILE A 402 6.80 13.52 33.62
C ILE A 402 8.26 13.21 33.99
N ASP A 403 8.54 13.00 35.26
CA ASP A 403 9.92 12.74 35.70
C ASP A 403 10.44 11.40 35.17
N LYS A 404 9.55 10.41 34.99
CA LYS A 404 9.87 9.11 34.36
C LYS A 404 10.28 9.30 32.89
N LEU A 405 9.50 10.09 32.11
CA LEU A 405 9.80 10.38 30.70
C LEU A 405 11.12 11.15 30.56
N LEU A 406 11.39 12.12 31.43
CA LEU A 406 12.66 12.85 31.46
C LEU A 406 13.86 11.92 31.75
N GLY A 407 13.68 10.92 32.60
CA GLY A 407 14.69 9.93 32.98
C GLY A 407 15.04 8.93 31.88
N MET A 408 14.20 8.73 30.86
CA MET A 408 14.45 7.78 29.78
C MET A 408 15.55 8.24 28.83
N GLN A 409 16.76 7.66 28.95
CA GLN A 409 17.93 8.08 28.17
C GLN A 409 17.83 7.73 26.67
N SER A 410 17.18 6.63 26.33
CA SER A 410 17.00 6.17 24.95
C SER A 410 15.99 7.03 24.16
N LEU A 411 15.07 7.70 24.86
CA LEU A 411 13.96 8.42 24.26
C LEU A 411 14.42 9.74 23.64
N GLN A 412 14.23 9.86 22.33
CA GLN A 412 14.67 11.00 21.50
C GLN A 412 13.51 11.88 21.03
N SER A 413 12.36 11.24 20.73
CA SER A 413 11.17 11.92 20.23
C SER A 413 9.98 11.61 21.12
N LEU A 414 9.25 12.66 21.52
CA LEU A 414 8.07 12.54 22.36
C LEU A 414 6.93 13.36 21.80
N THR A 415 5.77 12.72 21.61
CA THR A 415 4.46 13.36 21.45
C THR A 415 3.68 13.12 22.72
N PHE A 416 3.33 14.20 23.44
CA PHE A 416 2.64 14.11 24.72
C PHE A 416 1.57 15.18 24.80
N LYS A 417 0.33 14.80 24.51
CA LYS A 417 -0.78 15.74 24.42
C LYS A 417 -2.13 15.12 24.76
N ASP A 418 -3.12 15.95 25.03
CA ASP A 418 -4.50 15.55 25.30
C ASP A 418 -4.62 14.58 26.49
N ASN A 419 -3.77 14.69 27.51
CA ASN A 419 -3.82 13.90 28.75
C ASN A 419 -4.45 14.77 29.85
N PRO A 420 -5.76 14.60 30.15
CA PRO A 420 -6.52 15.58 30.92
C PRO A 420 -6.11 15.69 32.39
N SER A 421 -5.45 14.67 32.94
CA SER A 421 -5.00 14.62 34.33
C SER A 421 -3.57 15.17 34.54
N VAL A 422 -2.95 15.76 33.47
CA VAL A 422 -1.61 16.34 33.53
C VAL A 422 -1.72 17.86 33.52
N THR A 423 -1.06 18.51 34.47
CA THR A 423 -1.06 19.99 34.60
C THR A 423 -0.16 20.66 33.54
N ALA A 424 -0.48 21.90 33.20
CA ALA A 424 0.34 22.67 32.25
C ALA A 424 1.77 22.86 32.74
N GLU A 425 1.96 23.04 34.06
CA GLU A 425 3.25 23.18 34.72
C GLU A 425 4.09 21.91 34.57
N ALA A 426 3.47 20.75 34.72
CA ALA A 426 4.13 19.47 34.56
C ALA A 426 4.54 19.25 33.08
N ILE A 427 3.67 19.58 32.13
CA ILE A 427 3.97 19.49 30.68
C ILE A 427 5.16 20.38 30.32
N GLN A 428 5.25 21.61 30.86
CA GLN A 428 6.36 22.52 30.59
C GLN A 428 7.72 21.93 30.99
N LYS A 429 7.78 21.11 32.06
CA LYS A 429 9.03 20.46 32.49
C LYS A 429 9.62 19.55 31.37
N LEU A 430 8.82 19.01 30.50
CA LEU A 430 9.32 18.19 29.37
C LEU A 430 10.26 18.98 28.45
N SER A 431 10.09 20.32 28.36
CA SER A 431 10.97 21.18 27.57
C SER A 431 12.38 21.34 28.16
N SER A 432 12.62 20.88 29.40
CA SER A 432 13.95 20.94 30.04
C SER A 432 14.95 19.95 29.43
N LYS A 433 14.49 18.86 28.80
CA LYS A 433 15.33 17.88 28.10
C LYS A 433 15.49 18.29 26.63
N LYS A 434 16.66 18.06 26.07
CA LYS A 434 16.90 18.25 24.64
C LYS A 434 16.33 17.06 23.86
N TRP A 435 15.22 17.30 23.19
CA TRP A 435 14.56 16.33 22.31
C TRP A 435 15.00 16.50 20.86
N ALA A 436 15.02 15.43 20.09
CA ALA A 436 15.11 15.51 18.63
C ALA A 436 13.77 16.03 18.05
N LYS A 437 12.64 15.58 18.65
CA LYS A 437 11.30 16.09 18.35
C LYS A 437 10.48 16.11 19.65
N LEU A 438 9.84 17.23 19.95
CA LEU A 438 8.89 17.37 21.05
C LEU A 438 7.59 17.97 20.51
N ASP A 439 6.48 17.27 20.69
CA ASP A 439 5.14 17.74 20.34
C ASP A 439 4.25 17.66 21.59
N LEU A 440 3.90 18.83 22.12
CA LEU A 440 3.05 18.96 23.31
C LEU A 440 1.61 19.42 22.96
N GLY A 441 1.29 19.49 21.65
CA GLY A 441 0.06 20.11 21.18
C GLY A 441 0.10 21.63 21.29
N SER A 442 -0.75 22.33 20.54
CA SER A 442 -1.00 23.76 20.73
C SER A 442 -2.07 23.94 21.81
N ALA A 443 -1.82 24.78 22.78
CA ALA A 443 -2.85 25.19 23.74
C ALA A 443 -4.01 25.84 22.94
N GLY A 444 -5.08 25.07 22.67
CA GLY A 444 -6.33 25.58 22.08
C GLY A 444 -6.69 25.16 20.66
N GLY A 445 -6.07 24.14 20.07
CA GLY A 445 -6.46 23.61 18.75
C GLY A 445 -7.01 22.18 18.85
N SER A 446 -8.29 22.00 18.55
CA SER A 446 -8.85 20.66 18.27
C SER A 446 -8.23 20.15 16.98
N ASP A 447 -7.28 19.22 17.11
CA ASP A 447 -6.69 18.51 15.96
C ASP A 447 -7.74 17.58 15.37
N SER A 448 -8.32 17.97 14.25
CA SER A 448 -9.18 17.09 13.46
C SER A 448 -8.29 15.94 12.97
N GLY A 449 -8.60 14.72 13.45
CA GLY A 449 -7.83 13.50 13.29
C GLY A 449 -7.15 13.35 11.93
N ASP A 450 -5.85 13.13 11.98
CA ASP A 450 -5.02 12.81 10.84
C ASP A 450 -5.57 11.55 10.13
N ALA A 451 -6.24 11.79 9.02
CA ALA A 451 -6.59 10.76 8.06
C ALA A 451 -5.28 10.29 7.45
N GLY A 452 -4.87 9.08 7.81
CA GLY A 452 -3.63 8.41 7.46
C GLY A 452 -2.92 8.93 6.23
N THR A 453 -1.70 9.34 6.42
CA THR A 453 -0.71 9.63 5.37
C THR A 453 -0.52 8.40 4.46
N PRO A 454 -0.33 8.60 3.14
CA PRO A 454 -0.34 7.58 2.09
C PRO A 454 0.69 6.48 2.20
#